data_15883d4776aebcb69d6116b525b41342
#
_entry.id   15883d4776aebcb69d6116b525b41342
#
_cell.length_a   1.000
_cell.length_b   1.000
_cell.length_c   1.000
_cell.angle_alpha   90.00
_cell.angle_beta   90.00
_cell.angle_gamma   90.00
#
_symmetry.space_group_name_H-M   'P 1'
#
loop_
_entity.id
_entity.type
_entity.pdbx_description
1 polymer ?
#
loop_
_entity_poly.entity_id
_entity_poly.type
_entity_poly.pdbx_seq_one_letter_code
_entity_poly.pdbx_strand_id
1 'polypeptide(L)'
;MNEKINKILKTQEVDYVIASDTDSIYLNLGPLVELIYEGRKKINKNVVGFLNKVCEYEFEPFIEGAYEELARYLNAYDQKMFMKRENIAERGIWTAKKRYILNVWDSEGVRYEEPKLKMMGIEAVKSSTPAPCRTMIKDALKIMMNGTEDEVIDFIEESRKKFRTLPPEDISFPRSASDVVKYKASSTIYTKGTPIHIRGALLFNHYVKKHKLDHKYSLIQNGEKSKFCYLKKPNVIHENIISFVQDFPKELNLDKYIDYDLQFEKAFVEPLKAILDAIGWSVEKTANLESFFI
;
A
#
# COMPACT_ATOMS: atom_id res chain seq x y z
N MET A 1 5.75 -26.66 10.35
CA MET A 1 6.86 -25.69 10.44
C MET A 1 7.16 -25.27 11.88
N ASN A 2 6.17 -24.83 12.66
CA ASN A 2 6.39 -24.44 14.08
C ASN A 2 7.10 -25.53 14.88
N GLU A 3 6.66 -26.79 14.81
CA GLU A 3 7.30 -27.93 15.50
C GLU A 3 8.77 -28.09 15.10
N LYS A 4 9.07 -28.00 13.79
CA LYS A 4 10.46 -28.10 13.28
C LYS A 4 11.34 -26.98 13.85
N ILE A 5 10.85 -25.72 13.86
CA ILE A 5 11.62 -24.58 14.37
C ILE A 5 11.75 -24.65 15.90
N ASN A 6 10.68 -25.00 16.63
CA ASN A 6 10.73 -25.23 18.08
C ASN A 6 11.77 -26.28 18.45
N LYS A 7 11.88 -27.37 17.68
CA LYS A 7 12.90 -28.40 17.91
C LYS A 7 14.33 -27.87 17.67
N ILE A 8 14.55 -27.06 16.63
CA ILE A 8 15.86 -26.46 16.34
C ILE A 8 16.27 -25.48 17.45
N LEU A 9 15.36 -24.62 17.89
CA LEU A 9 15.59 -23.58 18.90
C LEU A 9 15.47 -24.07 20.34
N LYS A 10 15.05 -25.34 20.55
CA LYS A 10 14.76 -25.92 21.88
C LYS A 10 13.71 -25.11 22.65
N THR A 11 12.72 -24.59 21.95
CA THR A 11 11.55 -23.91 22.51
C THR A 11 10.32 -24.80 22.46
N GLN A 12 9.25 -24.42 23.16
CA GLN A 12 7.97 -25.16 23.19
C GLN A 12 6.84 -24.20 22.89
N GLU A 13 5.93 -24.63 22.01
CA GLU A 13 4.68 -23.92 21.67
C GLU A 13 4.86 -22.47 21.21
N VAL A 14 6.04 -22.10 20.71
CA VAL A 14 6.27 -20.78 20.11
C VAL A 14 5.81 -20.80 18.67
N ASP A 15 5.03 -19.79 18.28
CA ASP A 15 4.58 -19.63 16.91
C ASP A 15 5.60 -18.79 16.11
N TYR A 16 6.30 -19.45 15.21
CA TYR A 16 7.28 -18.84 14.28
C TYR A 16 6.68 -18.58 12.91
N VAL A 17 5.46 -19.06 12.64
CA VAL A 17 4.76 -18.82 11.38
C VAL A 17 3.99 -17.51 11.51
N ILE A 18 4.53 -16.44 10.92
CA ILE A 18 3.92 -15.09 10.97
C ILE A 18 2.62 -15.04 10.17
N ALA A 19 2.65 -15.62 8.97
CA ALA A 19 1.52 -15.62 8.05
C ALA A 19 1.65 -16.77 7.04
N SER A 20 0.53 -17.18 6.46
CA SER A 20 0.48 -18.08 5.32
C SER A 20 -0.59 -17.59 4.33
N ASP A 21 -0.35 -17.76 3.03
CA ASP A 21 -1.32 -17.45 1.98
C ASP A 21 -1.18 -18.44 0.83
N THR A 22 -2.18 -19.31 0.66
CA THR A 22 -2.33 -20.30 -0.40
C THR A 22 -1.11 -21.22 -0.57
N ASP A 23 -0.01 -20.74 -1.13
CA ASP A 23 1.20 -21.43 -1.54
C ASP A 23 2.48 -20.82 -0.92
N SER A 24 2.33 -19.97 0.08
CA SER A 24 3.47 -19.33 0.76
C SER A 24 3.32 -19.34 2.28
N ILE A 25 4.47 -19.42 2.98
CA ILE A 25 4.58 -19.25 4.44
C ILE A 25 5.65 -18.22 4.76
N TYR A 26 5.42 -17.44 5.80
CA TYR A 26 6.34 -16.44 6.32
C TYR A 26 6.79 -16.85 7.71
N LEU A 27 8.10 -16.95 7.90
CA LEU A 27 8.72 -17.46 9.12
C LEU A 27 9.52 -16.36 9.84
N ASN A 28 9.34 -16.24 11.14
CA ASN A 28 10.20 -15.43 12.00
C ASN A 28 11.43 -16.24 12.41
N LEU A 29 12.55 -16.01 11.76
CA LEU A 29 13.83 -16.64 12.07
C LEU A 29 14.79 -15.72 12.85
N GLY A 30 14.29 -14.56 13.34
CA GLY A 30 15.06 -13.67 14.20
C GLY A 30 15.72 -14.37 15.39
N PRO A 31 14.98 -15.17 16.19
CA PRO A 31 15.56 -15.90 17.31
C PRO A 31 16.67 -16.89 16.91
N LEU A 32 16.59 -17.50 15.73
CA LEU A 32 17.67 -18.36 15.21
C LEU A 32 18.93 -17.55 14.88
N VAL A 33 18.76 -16.38 14.30
CA VAL A 33 19.88 -15.47 13.99
C VAL A 33 20.52 -14.95 15.27
N GLU A 34 19.74 -14.56 16.26
CA GLU A 34 20.23 -14.10 17.57
C GLU A 34 21.02 -15.19 18.30
N LEU A 35 20.55 -16.44 18.25
CA LEU A 35 21.24 -17.58 18.86
C LEU A 35 22.61 -17.86 18.22
N ILE A 36 22.71 -17.80 16.89
CA ILE A 36 23.93 -18.15 16.15
C ILE A 36 24.95 -17.01 16.11
N TYR A 37 24.46 -15.76 16.10
CA TYR A 37 25.32 -14.58 15.96
C TYR A 37 25.45 -13.77 17.27
N GLU A 38 25.21 -14.40 18.43
CA GLU A 38 25.41 -13.84 19.79
C GLU A 38 24.75 -12.46 19.97
N GLY A 39 23.47 -12.34 19.64
CA GLY A 39 22.71 -11.13 19.84
C GLY A 39 22.94 -10.01 18.81
N ARG A 40 23.62 -10.27 17.72
CA ARG A 40 23.76 -9.29 16.62
C ARG A 40 22.42 -9.05 15.94
N LYS A 41 21.87 -7.86 16.15
CA LYS A 41 20.54 -7.46 15.59
C LYS A 41 20.60 -7.01 14.12
N LYS A 42 21.79 -6.81 13.53
CA LYS A 42 21.91 -6.32 12.15
C LYS A 42 22.14 -7.46 11.19
N ILE A 43 21.23 -7.60 10.23
CA ILE A 43 21.39 -8.51 9.11
C ILE A 43 22.57 -8.05 8.22
N ASN A 44 23.33 -8.98 7.70
CA ASN A 44 24.41 -8.75 6.75
C ASN A 44 24.48 -9.90 5.75
N LYS A 45 25.37 -9.82 4.77
CA LYS A 45 25.53 -10.84 3.72
C LYS A 45 25.80 -12.25 4.28
N ASN A 46 26.46 -12.35 5.43
CA ASN A 46 26.74 -13.65 6.08
C ASN A 46 25.47 -14.26 6.68
N VAL A 47 24.65 -13.45 7.35
CA VAL A 47 23.36 -13.87 7.91
C VAL A 47 22.41 -14.31 6.78
N VAL A 48 22.34 -13.55 5.69
CA VAL A 48 21.55 -13.93 4.50
C VAL A 48 22.02 -15.26 3.92
N GLY A 49 23.34 -15.45 3.80
CA GLY A 49 23.93 -16.71 3.34
C GLY A 49 23.63 -17.90 4.26
N PHE A 50 23.67 -17.68 5.57
CA PHE A 50 23.29 -18.67 6.58
C PHE A 50 21.81 -19.05 6.47
N LEU A 51 20.91 -18.07 6.46
CA LEU A 51 19.46 -18.31 6.35
C LEU A 51 19.09 -19.01 5.04
N ASN A 52 19.77 -18.68 3.93
CA ASN A 52 19.59 -19.40 2.68
C ASN A 52 19.91 -20.89 2.83
N LYS A 53 21.05 -21.23 3.46
CA LYS A 53 21.42 -22.62 3.71
C LYS A 53 20.45 -23.33 4.65
N VAL A 54 19.97 -22.66 5.70
CA VAL A 54 18.94 -23.23 6.59
C VAL A 54 17.66 -23.55 5.82
N CYS A 55 17.22 -22.68 4.93
CA CYS A 55 16.07 -22.97 4.08
C CYS A 55 16.33 -24.18 3.18
N GLU A 56 17.44 -24.20 2.48
CA GLU A 56 17.80 -25.23 1.49
C GLU A 56 18.02 -26.62 2.14
N TYR A 57 18.69 -26.69 3.30
CA TYR A 57 19.06 -27.96 3.91
C TYR A 57 18.11 -28.45 5.01
N GLU A 58 17.33 -27.57 5.63
CA GLU A 58 16.48 -27.93 6.75
C GLU A 58 14.99 -27.78 6.45
N PHE A 59 14.57 -26.68 5.81
CA PHE A 59 13.15 -26.39 5.65
C PHE A 59 12.56 -26.93 4.35
N GLU A 60 13.24 -26.77 3.23
CA GLU A 60 12.75 -27.29 1.94
C GLU A 60 12.60 -28.83 1.97
N PRO A 61 13.58 -29.63 2.44
CA PRO A 61 13.40 -31.08 2.55
C PRO A 61 12.30 -31.49 3.53
N PHE A 62 12.12 -30.73 4.63
CA PHE A 62 11.04 -31.01 5.57
C PHE A 62 9.67 -30.78 4.93
N ILE A 63 9.49 -29.69 4.15
CA ILE A 63 8.26 -29.39 3.44
C ILE A 63 7.99 -30.42 2.33
N GLU A 64 9.03 -30.81 1.60
CA GLU A 64 8.93 -31.83 0.55
C GLU A 64 8.44 -33.17 1.14
N GLY A 65 9.02 -33.62 2.26
CA GLY A 65 8.55 -34.80 2.96
C GLY A 65 7.07 -34.70 3.40
N ALA A 66 6.65 -33.54 3.88
CA ALA A 66 5.24 -33.30 4.24
C ALA A 66 4.31 -33.35 3.01
N TYR A 67 4.74 -32.85 1.86
CA TYR A 67 3.98 -32.96 0.61
C TYR A 67 3.92 -34.40 0.09
N GLU A 68 4.97 -35.19 0.24
CA GLU A 68 4.94 -36.61 -0.09
C GLU A 68 3.96 -37.40 0.82
N GLU A 69 3.94 -37.08 2.13
CA GLU A 69 2.98 -37.68 3.07
C GLU A 69 1.55 -37.29 2.70
N LEU A 70 1.31 -36.02 2.37
CA LEU A 70 0.01 -35.55 1.92
C LEU A 70 -0.43 -36.23 0.62
N ALA A 71 0.47 -36.39 -0.35
CA ALA A 71 0.19 -37.06 -1.62
C ALA A 71 -0.22 -38.52 -1.39
N ARG A 72 0.48 -39.23 -0.49
CA ARG A 72 0.12 -40.60 -0.08
C ARG A 72 -1.23 -40.68 0.61
N TYR A 73 -1.49 -39.75 1.53
CA TYR A 73 -2.76 -39.67 2.25
C TYR A 73 -3.95 -39.43 1.30
N LEU A 74 -3.78 -38.56 0.31
CA LEU A 74 -4.79 -38.24 -0.69
C LEU A 74 -4.87 -39.25 -1.84
N ASN A 75 -4.03 -40.29 -1.82
CA ASN A 75 -3.87 -41.24 -2.91
C ASN A 75 -3.66 -40.57 -4.27
N ALA A 76 -2.83 -39.51 -4.26
CA ALA A 76 -2.50 -38.77 -5.48
C ALA A 76 -1.65 -39.62 -6.42
N TYR A 77 -1.87 -39.46 -7.73
CA TYR A 77 -1.11 -40.22 -8.75
C TYR A 77 0.37 -39.86 -8.75
N ASP A 78 0.66 -38.56 -8.47
CA ASP A 78 2.03 -38.02 -8.46
C ASP A 78 2.11 -36.80 -7.51
N GLN A 79 3.27 -36.60 -6.87
CA GLN A 79 3.55 -35.42 -6.06
C GLN A 79 4.16 -34.32 -6.95
N LYS A 80 3.47 -33.17 -7.08
CA LYS A 80 3.87 -32.04 -7.94
C LYS A 80 4.00 -30.70 -7.19
N MET A 81 3.84 -30.71 -5.88
CA MET A 81 3.97 -29.48 -5.08
C MET A 81 5.41 -29.29 -4.65
N PHE A 82 5.94 -28.10 -4.89
CA PHE A 82 7.27 -27.69 -4.47
C PHE A 82 7.18 -26.32 -3.79
N MET A 83 7.86 -26.18 -2.69
CA MET A 83 8.01 -24.87 -2.01
C MET A 83 9.51 -24.59 -1.85
N LYS A 84 9.93 -23.44 -2.35
CA LYS A 84 11.31 -22.97 -2.26
C LYS A 84 11.36 -21.62 -1.56
N ARG A 85 12.53 -21.29 -1.01
CA ARG A 85 12.77 -19.99 -0.42
C ARG A 85 12.69 -18.91 -1.50
N GLU A 86 11.75 -17.99 -1.35
CA GLU A 86 11.55 -16.86 -2.24
C GLU A 86 12.30 -15.62 -1.76
N ASN A 87 12.06 -15.18 -0.51
CA ASN A 87 12.66 -13.96 0.02
C ASN A 87 13.32 -14.18 1.37
N ILE A 88 14.41 -13.42 1.62
CA ILE A 88 14.99 -13.20 2.95
C ILE A 88 14.89 -11.71 3.24
N ALA A 89 14.14 -11.34 4.28
CA ALA A 89 13.91 -9.97 4.70
C ALA A 89 14.34 -9.76 6.15
N GLU A 90 14.81 -8.57 6.48
CA GLU A 90 15.16 -8.24 7.88
C GLU A 90 13.97 -7.77 8.68
N ARG A 91 12.99 -7.14 8.03
CA ARG A 91 11.75 -6.63 8.63
C ARG A 91 10.57 -6.87 7.70
N GLY A 92 9.40 -7.06 8.31
CA GLY A 92 8.14 -7.16 7.58
C GLY A 92 7.00 -6.58 8.39
N ILE A 93 6.04 -5.96 7.71
CA ILE A 93 4.81 -5.42 8.28
C ILE A 93 3.64 -6.01 7.51
N TRP A 94 2.71 -6.67 8.20
CA TRP A 94 1.47 -7.21 7.63
C TRP A 94 0.30 -6.40 8.18
N THR A 95 -0.41 -5.70 7.30
CA THR A 95 -1.57 -4.87 7.67
C THR A 95 -2.89 -5.62 7.50
N ALA A 96 -2.93 -6.59 6.62
CA ALA A 96 -4.08 -7.47 6.38
C ALA A 96 -3.67 -8.63 5.46
N LYS A 97 -4.60 -9.57 5.21
CA LYS A 97 -4.42 -10.62 4.19
C LYS A 97 -4.06 -10.00 2.84
N LYS A 98 -2.99 -10.48 2.21
CA LYS A 98 -2.45 -9.98 0.92
C LYS A 98 -2.01 -8.51 0.94
N ARG A 99 -1.72 -7.97 2.13
CA ARG A 99 -1.24 -6.60 2.30
C ARG A 99 -0.04 -6.59 3.23
N TYR A 100 1.16 -6.51 2.67
CA TYR A 100 2.40 -6.54 3.43
C TYR A 100 3.51 -5.71 2.77
N ILE A 101 4.52 -5.42 3.59
CA ILE A 101 5.74 -4.72 3.21
C ILE A 101 6.92 -5.50 3.79
N LEU A 102 7.91 -5.80 2.97
CA LEU A 102 9.13 -6.49 3.38
C LEU A 102 10.35 -5.66 3.00
N ASN A 103 11.34 -5.62 3.88
CA ASN A 103 12.67 -5.06 3.58
C ASN A 103 13.60 -6.23 3.20
N VAL A 104 13.72 -6.50 1.90
CA VAL A 104 14.27 -7.73 1.32
C VAL A 104 15.74 -7.58 1.00
N TRP A 105 16.56 -8.51 1.50
CA TRP A 105 17.98 -8.66 1.19
C TRP A 105 18.27 -9.66 0.07
N ASP A 106 17.43 -10.67 -0.09
CA ASP A 106 17.56 -11.69 -1.15
C ASP A 106 16.18 -12.05 -1.68
N SER A 107 16.02 -12.02 -2.98
CA SER A 107 14.80 -12.47 -3.67
C SER A 107 15.17 -13.51 -4.71
N GLU A 108 14.71 -14.75 -4.54
CA GLU A 108 14.92 -15.87 -5.46
C GLU A 108 16.41 -16.12 -5.81
N GLY A 109 17.32 -15.89 -4.83
CA GLY A 109 18.78 -16.03 -5.02
C GLY A 109 19.49 -14.77 -5.51
N VAL A 110 18.75 -13.72 -5.88
CA VAL A 110 19.33 -12.41 -6.21
C VAL A 110 19.57 -11.63 -4.92
N ARG A 111 20.83 -11.48 -4.54
CA ARG A 111 21.25 -10.72 -3.35
C ARG A 111 21.42 -9.25 -3.66
N TYR A 112 20.86 -8.41 -2.78
CA TYR A 112 21.02 -6.97 -2.87
C TYR A 112 22.17 -6.49 -1.99
N GLU A 113 22.79 -5.38 -2.37
CA GLU A 113 23.80 -4.71 -1.55
C GLU A 113 23.17 -3.96 -0.39
N GLU A 114 22.02 -3.37 -0.66
CA GLU A 114 21.13 -2.73 0.30
C GLU A 114 19.73 -3.33 0.18
N PRO A 115 18.96 -3.42 1.29
CA PRO A 115 17.65 -4.03 1.26
C PRO A 115 16.68 -3.24 0.37
N LYS A 116 15.83 -3.95 -0.35
CA LYS A 116 14.80 -3.37 -1.20
C LYS A 116 13.41 -3.61 -0.64
N LEU A 117 12.56 -2.59 -0.72
CA LEU A 117 11.16 -2.71 -0.32
C LEU A 117 10.37 -3.55 -1.34
N LYS A 118 9.84 -4.69 -0.89
CA LYS A 118 8.82 -5.47 -1.60
C LYS A 118 7.48 -5.18 -0.97
N MET A 119 6.49 -4.79 -1.77
CA MET A 119 5.16 -4.39 -1.29
C MET A 119 4.09 -5.14 -2.05
N MET A 120 3.08 -5.63 -1.33
CA MET A 120 1.89 -6.23 -1.91
C MET A 120 0.63 -5.59 -1.35
N GLY A 121 -0.34 -5.27 -2.25
CA GLY A 121 -1.64 -4.73 -1.87
C GLY A 121 -1.63 -3.32 -1.25
N ILE A 122 -0.47 -2.69 -1.14
CA ILE A 122 -0.30 -1.35 -0.57
C ILE A 122 -0.57 -0.26 -1.62
N GLU A 123 -1.10 0.88 -1.19
CA GLU A 123 -1.46 2.01 -2.05
C GLU A 123 -0.27 2.57 -2.84
N ALA A 124 0.95 2.41 -2.33
CA ALA A 124 2.19 2.79 -3.00
C ALA A 124 2.43 2.12 -4.37
N VAL A 125 1.77 0.99 -4.64
CA VAL A 125 1.88 0.26 -5.91
C VAL A 125 0.59 0.27 -6.74
N LYS A 126 -0.51 0.81 -6.21
CA LYS A 126 -1.80 0.86 -6.90
C LYS A 126 -1.86 1.99 -7.91
N SER A 127 -2.25 1.70 -9.13
CA SER A 127 -2.43 2.72 -10.18
C SER A 127 -3.56 3.72 -9.88
N SER A 128 -4.46 3.38 -8.97
CA SER A 128 -5.55 4.25 -8.50
C SER A 128 -5.12 5.30 -7.48
N THR A 129 -3.88 5.27 -7.01
CA THR A 129 -3.28 6.29 -6.14
C THR A 129 -2.53 7.30 -7.01
N PRO A 130 -2.62 8.62 -6.76
CA PRO A 130 -1.86 9.63 -7.48
C PRO A 130 -0.35 9.36 -7.45
N ALA A 131 0.35 9.62 -8.55
CA ALA A 131 1.77 9.28 -8.68
C ALA A 131 2.66 9.92 -7.60
N PRO A 132 2.52 11.23 -7.25
CA PRO A 132 3.28 11.83 -6.17
C PRO A 132 3.02 11.14 -4.82
N CYS A 133 1.75 10.78 -4.53
CA CYS A 133 1.41 10.08 -3.28
C CYS A 133 2.04 8.68 -3.21
N ARG A 134 2.10 7.96 -4.33
CA ARG A 134 2.81 6.66 -4.38
C ARG A 134 4.29 6.81 -4.01
N THR A 135 4.94 7.84 -4.50
CA THR A 135 6.34 8.15 -4.16
C THR A 135 6.47 8.51 -2.68
N MET A 136 5.63 9.43 -2.19
CA MET A 136 5.61 9.83 -0.77
C MET A 136 5.37 8.63 0.16
N ILE A 137 4.43 7.73 -0.17
CA ILE A 137 4.20 6.51 0.64
C ILE A 137 5.45 5.63 0.64
N LYS A 138 6.10 5.42 -0.52
CA LYS A 138 7.34 4.62 -0.59
C LYS A 138 8.47 5.22 0.27
N ASP A 139 8.61 6.54 0.25
CA ASP A 139 9.65 7.22 1.03
C ASP A 139 9.33 7.17 2.54
N ALA A 140 8.07 7.36 2.94
CA ALA A 140 7.63 7.15 4.31
C ALA A 140 7.93 5.71 4.79
N LEU A 141 7.66 4.70 3.95
CA LEU A 141 7.95 3.30 4.28
C LEU A 141 9.45 3.02 4.44
N LYS A 142 10.32 3.68 3.68
CA LYS A 142 11.78 3.59 3.89
C LYS A 142 12.18 4.14 5.26
N ILE A 143 11.60 5.28 5.65
CA ILE A 143 11.84 5.86 6.97
C ILE A 143 11.32 4.90 8.06
N MET A 144 10.10 4.37 7.94
CA MET A 144 9.54 3.39 8.88
C MET A 144 10.42 2.15 9.07
N MET A 145 11.06 1.67 8.00
CA MET A 145 11.92 0.48 8.09
C MET A 145 13.26 0.75 8.80
N ASN A 146 13.75 1.99 8.82
CA ASN A 146 15.10 2.28 9.27
C ASN A 146 15.19 3.37 10.35
N GLY A 147 14.14 4.20 10.48
CA GLY A 147 14.08 5.38 11.34
C GLY A 147 13.12 5.25 12.52
N THR A 148 12.64 6.38 12.97
CA THR A 148 11.79 6.56 14.14
C THR A 148 10.40 7.09 13.78
N GLU A 149 9.46 7.03 14.72
CA GLU A 149 8.12 7.59 14.59
C GLU A 149 8.16 9.10 14.32
N ASP A 150 9.00 9.85 15.06
CA ASP A 150 9.15 11.30 14.89
C ASP A 150 9.60 11.67 13.47
N GLU A 151 10.56 10.92 12.90
CA GLU A 151 11.02 11.16 11.53
C GLU A 151 9.91 10.92 10.49
N VAL A 152 9.01 9.96 10.72
CA VAL A 152 7.85 9.73 9.86
C VAL A 152 6.86 10.88 9.99
N ILE A 153 6.58 11.36 11.20
CA ILE A 153 5.67 12.48 11.44
C ILE A 153 6.20 13.76 10.79
N ASP A 154 7.48 14.06 10.95
CA ASP A 154 8.12 15.23 10.33
C ASP A 154 8.06 15.11 8.78
N PHE A 155 8.27 13.93 8.23
CA PHE A 155 8.11 13.66 6.79
C PHE A 155 6.67 13.86 6.30
N ILE A 156 5.65 13.47 7.08
CA ILE A 156 4.23 13.70 6.75
C ILE A 156 3.96 15.20 6.65
N GLU A 157 4.44 16.00 7.60
CA GLU A 157 4.24 17.45 7.61
C GLU A 157 4.95 18.16 6.44
N GLU A 158 6.18 17.73 6.12
CA GLU A 158 6.89 18.25 4.96
C GLU A 158 6.18 17.88 3.65
N SER A 159 5.72 16.63 3.55
CA SER A 159 4.94 16.15 2.40
C SER A 159 3.64 16.91 2.22
N ARG A 160 2.95 17.28 3.30
CA ARG A 160 1.73 18.10 3.28
C ARG A 160 2.00 19.48 2.65
N LYS A 161 3.10 20.12 3.02
CA LYS A 161 3.52 21.42 2.45
C LYS A 161 3.81 21.31 0.95
N LYS A 162 4.57 20.29 0.54
CA LYS A 162 4.88 20.03 -0.88
C LYS A 162 3.62 19.71 -1.68
N PHE A 163 2.72 18.89 -1.14
CA PHE A 163 1.49 18.48 -1.83
C PHE A 163 0.60 19.67 -2.22
N ARG A 164 0.53 20.71 -1.37
CA ARG A 164 -0.25 21.93 -1.64
C ARG A 164 0.27 22.75 -2.83
N THR A 165 1.50 22.52 -3.27
CA THR A 165 2.10 23.21 -4.43
C THR A 165 1.92 22.45 -5.75
N LEU A 166 1.43 21.21 -5.69
CA LEU A 166 1.25 20.37 -6.87
C LEU A 166 0.00 20.79 -7.68
N PRO A 167 0.03 20.65 -9.00
CA PRO A 167 -1.13 20.92 -9.83
C PRO A 167 -2.25 19.88 -9.60
N PRO A 168 -3.51 20.24 -9.87
CA PRO A 168 -4.67 19.35 -9.70
C PRO A 168 -4.52 18.02 -10.43
N GLU A 169 -3.89 18.04 -11.59
CA GLU A 169 -3.66 16.88 -12.46
C GLU A 169 -2.81 15.80 -11.77
N ASP A 170 -1.87 16.20 -10.92
CA ASP A 170 -0.94 15.30 -10.24
C ASP A 170 -1.51 14.73 -8.93
N ILE A 171 -2.38 15.49 -8.26
CA ILE A 171 -2.96 15.08 -6.97
C ILE A 171 -4.28 14.31 -7.10
N SER A 172 -4.94 14.36 -8.26
CA SER A 172 -6.24 13.76 -8.49
C SER A 172 -6.18 12.24 -8.60
N PHE A 173 -7.21 11.58 -8.10
CA PHE A 173 -7.34 10.13 -8.12
C PHE A 173 -7.68 9.59 -9.51
N PRO A 174 -6.83 8.75 -10.12
CA PRO A 174 -7.17 8.05 -11.35
C PRO A 174 -8.27 7.01 -11.12
N ARG A 175 -9.33 7.02 -11.92
CA ARG A 175 -10.43 6.04 -11.89
C ARG A 175 -11.01 5.84 -13.28
N SER A 176 -11.52 4.63 -13.54
CA SER A 176 -12.35 4.39 -14.73
C SER A 176 -13.80 4.73 -14.42
N ALA A 177 -14.45 5.42 -15.34
CA ALA A 177 -15.84 5.85 -15.23
C ALA A 177 -16.78 4.75 -15.75
N SER A 178 -17.01 3.69 -14.95
CA SER A 178 -17.92 2.60 -15.32
C SER A 178 -19.38 2.97 -14.99
N ASP A 179 -20.31 2.49 -15.81
CA ASP A 179 -21.78 2.65 -15.61
C ASP A 179 -22.26 4.13 -15.56
N VAL A 180 -21.58 5.03 -16.24
CA VAL A 180 -21.93 6.47 -16.28
C VAL A 180 -23.40 6.67 -16.68
N VAL A 181 -23.89 5.91 -17.66
CA VAL A 181 -25.29 6.00 -18.17
C VAL A 181 -26.29 5.59 -17.10
N LYS A 182 -25.99 4.56 -16.31
CA LYS A 182 -26.86 4.05 -15.22
C LYS A 182 -27.19 5.10 -14.17
N TYR A 183 -26.21 5.97 -13.86
CA TYR A 183 -26.35 6.97 -12.80
C TYR A 183 -26.80 8.36 -13.31
N LYS A 184 -26.96 8.53 -14.62
CA LYS A 184 -27.46 9.78 -15.20
C LYS A 184 -28.95 9.94 -14.91
N ALA A 185 -29.36 11.13 -14.46
CA ALA A 185 -30.75 11.46 -14.23
C ALA A 185 -31.23 12.58 -15.19
N SER A 186 -32.51 12.56 -15.55
CA SER A 186 -33.13 13.56 -16.44
C SER A 186 -33.46 14.87 -15.70
N SER A 187 -33.85 14.79 -14.43
CA SER A 187 -34.24 15.94 -13.60
C SER A 187 -33.10 16.52 -12.76
N THR A 188 -32.11 15.70 -12.48
CA THR A 188 -30.90 16.06 -11.75
C THR A 188 -29.69 15.53 -12.53
N ILE A 189 -28.46 16.04 -12.29
CA ILE A 189 -27.26 15.62 -13.03
C ILE A 189 -26.99 14.13 -12.82
N TYR A 190 -27.23 13.63 -11.60
CA TYR A 190 -26.99 12.25 -11.19
C TYR A 190 -28.04 11.75 -10.19
N THR A 191 -28.14 10.42 -10.01
CA THR A 191 -29.06 9.78 -9.07
C THR A 191 -28.47 9.70 -7.66
N LYS A 192 -29.31 9.53 -6.63
CA LYS A 192 -28.86 9.27 -5.25
C LYS A 192 -28.09 7.96 -5.19
N GLY A 193 -26.98 7.92 -4.44
CA GLY A 193 -26.11 6.73 -4.32
C GLY A 193 -25.08 6.56 -5.45
N THR A 194 -24.96 7.54 -6.35
CA THR A 194 -23.90 7.54 -7.37
C THR A 194 -22.50 7.51 -6.73
N PRO A 195 -21.61 6.59 -7.14
CA PRO A 195 -20.22 6.58 -6.69
C PRO A 195 -19.53 7.92 -6.96
N ILE A 196 -18.66 8.35 -6.04
CA ILE A 196 -18.08 9.71 -6.04
C ILE A 196 -17.40 10.08 -7.36
N HIS A 197 -16.60 9.16 -7.93
CA HIS A 197 -15.89 9.40 -9.20
C HIS A 197 -16.83 9.47 -10.40
N ILE A 198 -17.94 8.70 -10.41
CA ILE A 198 -18.98 8.77 -11.44
C ILE A 198 -19.76 10.08 -11.30
N ARG A 199 -20.06 10.50 -10.07
CA ARG A 199 -20.67 11.80 -9.80
C ARG A 199 -19.80 12.93 -10.36
N GLY A 200 -18.50 12.90 -10.10
CA GLY A 200 -17.54 13.85 -10.67
C GLY A 200 -17.54 13.86 -12.20
N ALA A 201 -17.62 12.70 -12.84
CA ALA A 201 -17.68 12.57 -14.30
C ALA A 201 -18.97 13.15 -14.89
N LEU A 202 -20.12 12.88 -14.28
CA LEU A 202 -21.41 13.43 -14.70
C LEU A 202 -21.47 14.95 -14.53
N LEU A 203 -20.92 15.48 -13.44
CA LEU A 203 -20.78 16.92 -13.20
C LEU A 203 -19.90 17.58 -14.26
N PHE A 204 -18.73 17.01 -14.52
CA PHE A 204 -17.83 17.48 -15.59
C PHE A 204 -18.53 17.53 -16.94
N ASN A 205 -19.16 16.44 -17.36
CA ASN A 205 -19.88 16.36 -18.63
C ASN A 205 -21.02 17.41 -18.72
N HIS A 206 -21.74 17.63 -17.60
CA HIS A 206 -22.80 18.62 -17.54
C HIS A 206 -22.24 20.03 -17.72
N TYR A 207 -21.22 20.42 -16.95
CA TYR A 207 -20.68 21.78 -16.99
C TYR A 207 -19.89 22.08 -18.26
N VAL A 208 -19.16 21.12 -18.82
CA VAL A 208 -18.51 21.25 -20.13
C VAL A 208 -19.56 21.59 -21.21
N LYS A 209 -20.68 20.87 -21.26
CA LYS A 209 -21.77 21.16 -22.20
C LYS A 209 -22.45 22.49 -21.92
N LYS A 210 -22.78 22.78 -20.66
CA LYS A 210 -23.45 24.03 -20.24
C LYS A 210 -22.65 25.27 -20.64
N HIS A 211 -21.31 25.21 -20.55
CA HIS A 211 -20.41 26.30 -20.90
C HIS A 211 -19.89 26.22 -22.33
N LYS A 212 -20.37 25.27 -23.16
CA LYS A 212 -19.95 25.07 -24.56
C LYS A 212 -18.43 24.82 -24.71
N LEU A 213 -17.85 24.07 -23.78
CA LEU A 213 -16.43 23.75 -23.72
C LEU A 213 -16.10 22.39 -24.35
N ASP A 214 -17.05 21.72 -24.98
CA ASP A 214 -16.92 20.40 -25.63
C ASP A 214 -15.97 20.40 -26.83
N HIS A 215 -15.67 21.58 -27.38
CA HIS A 215 -14.59 21.76 -28.37
C HIS A 215 -13.18 21.65 -27.77
N LYS A 216 -13.03 21.88 -26.46
CA LYS A 216 -11.74 21.85 -25.74
C LYS A 216 -11.58 20.61 -24.90
N TYR A 217 -12.62 20.15 -24.24
CA TYR A 217 -12.61 19.02 -23.31
C TYR A 217 -13.48 17.88 -23.81
N SER A 218 -12.87 16.70 -24.01
CA SER A 218 -13.62 15.49 -24.32
C SER A 218 -14.50 15.07 -23.14
N LEU A 219 -15.75 14.71 -23.45
CA LEU A 219 -16.68 14.22 -22.44
C LEU A 219 -16.26 12.83 -21.96
N ILE A 220 -16.35 12.61 -20.67
CA ILE A 220 -16.02 11.30 -20.06
C ILE A 220 -17.08 10.27 -20.47
N GLN A 221 -16.65 9.25 -21.20
CA GLN A 221 -17.49 8.15 -21.66
C GLN A 221 -17.47 6.96 -20.70
N ASN A 222 -18.40 6.03 -20.90
CA ASN A 222 -18.44 4.80 -20.11
C ASN A 222 -17.18 3.96 -20.31
N GLY A 223 -16.53 3.54 -19.21
CA GLY A 223 -15.28 2.77 -19.22
C GLY A 223 -14.01 3.62 -19.40
N GLU A 224 -14.14 4.90 -19.70
CA GLU A 224 -13.00 5.80 -19.92
C GLU A 224 -12.24 6.09 -18.60
N LYS A 225 -10.92 6.22 -18.72
CA LYS A 225 -10.07 6.64 -17.60
C LYS A 225 -10.21 8.14 -17.38
N SER A 226 -10.49 8.52 -16.14
CA SER A 226 -10.57 9.92 -15.70
C SER A 226 -9.84 10.09 -14.38
N LYS A 227 -9.65 11.32 -13.97
CA LYS A 227 -9.14 11.70 -12.65
C LYS A 227 -10.22 12.48 -11.92
N PHE A 228 -10.26 12.41 -10.59
CA PHE A 228 -11.15 13.25 -9.80
C PHE A 228 -10.43 13.88 -8.61
N CYS A 229 -10.85 15.06 -8.22
CA CYS A 229 -10.40 15.73 -6.99
C CYS A 229 -11.55 16.26 -6.17
N TYR A 230 -11.31 16.40 -4.88
CA TYR A 230 -12.24 16.99 -3.93
C TYR A 230 -12.24 18.52 -4.03
N LEU A 231 -13.42 19.12 -3.80
CA LEU A 231 -13.63 20.56 -3.79
C LEU A 231 -14.20 21.00 -2.43
N LYS A 232 -13.73 22.13 -1.94
CA LYS A 232 -14.30 22.84 -0.79
C LYS A 232 -15.69 23.40 -1.13
N LYS A 233 -16.58 23.42 -0.15
CA LYS A 233 -17.88 24.09 -0.23
C LYS A 233 -17.88 25.31 0.70
N PRO A 234 -18.62 26.38 0.34
CA PRO A 234 -19.37 26.59 -0.87
C PRO A 234 -18.50 26.89 -2.10
N ASN A 235 -18.94 26.46 -3.30
CA ASN A 235 -18.31 26.78 -4.57
C ASN A 235 -19.35 27.00 -5.67
N VAL A 236 -18.88 27.38 -6.87
CA VAL A 236 -19.78 27.80 -7.99
C VAL A 236 -20.68 26.69 -8.55
N ILE A 237 -20.35 25.42 -8.29
CA ILE A 237 -21.17 24.28 -8.72
C ILE A 237 -21.93 23.61 -7.57
N HIS A 238 -21.78 24.11 -6.33
CA HIS A 238 -22.38 23.58 -5.09
C HIS A 238 -22.07 22.10 -4.82
N GLU A 239 -20.97 21.56 -5.39
CA GLU A 239 -20.56 20.17 -5.29
C GLU A 239 -19.16 20.03 -4.69
N ASN A 240 -18.88 18.87 -4.06
CA ASN A 240 -17.60 18.60 -3.40
C ASN A 240 -16.63 17.77 -4.23
N ILE A 241 -16.90 17.60 -5.52
CA ILE A 241 -16.14 16.76 -6.42
C ILE A 241 -16.22 17.27 -7.86
N ILE A 242 -15.14 17.10 -8.62
CA ILE A 242 -15.12 17.22 -10.07
C ILE A 242 -14.18 16.16 -10.65
N SER A 243 -14.52 15.60 -11.82
CA SER A 243 -13.60 14.77 -12.61
C SER A 243 -13.15 15.50 -13.86
N PHE A 244 -12.11 15.00 -14.50
CA PHE A 244 -11.60 15.47 -15.79
C PHE A 244 -10.76 14.36 -16.43
N VAL A 245 -10.45 14.46 -17.73
CA VAL A 245 -9.69 13.43 -18.45
C VAL A 245 -8.17 13.69 -18.30
N GLN A 246 -7.67 14.75 -18.86
CA GLN A 246 -6.26 15.13 -18.83
C GLN A 246 -6.02 16.40 -18.02
N ASP A 247 -6.56 17.52 -18.48
CA ASP A 247 -6.36 18.84 -17.90
C ASP A 247 -7.52 19.24 -17.03
N PHE A 248 -7.22 19.89 -15.92
CA PHE A 248 -8.23 20.43 -15.02
C PHE A 248 -8.98 21.58 -15.73
N PRO A 249 -10.32 21.60 -15.70
CA PRO A 249 -11.14 22.57 -16.43
C PRO A 249 -11.09 23.97 -15.78
N LYS A 250 -10.05 24.75 -16.07
CA LYS A 250 -9.80 26.10 -15.50
C LYS A 250 -10.95 27.07 -15.77
N GLU A 251 -11.64 26.95 -16.95
CA GLU A 251 -12.77 27.78 -17.32
C GLU A 251 -13.98 27.65 -16.39
N LEU A 252 -14.04 26.57 -15.62
CA LEU A 252 -15.07 26.40 -14.59
C LEU A 252 -14.75 27.17 -13.30
N ASN A 253 -13.60 27.83 -13.20
CA ASN A 253 -13.15 28.58 -12.02
C ASN A 253 -13.22 27.79 -10.70
N LEU A 254 -12.85 26.49 -10.77
CA LEU A 254 -12.88 25.56 -9.63
C LEU A 254 -11.52 25.37 -8.96
N ASP A 255 -10.44 25.83 -9.57
CA ASP A 255 -9.06 25.71 -9.10
C ASP A 255 -8.85 26.23 -7.66
N LYS A 256 -9.43 27.39 -7.33
CA LYS A 256 -9.39 27.97 -5.99
C LYS A 256 -10.19 27.23 -4.92
N TYR A 257 -11.05 26.31 -5.33
CA TYR A 257 -11.86 25.50 -4.43
C TYR A 257 -11.32 24.07 -4.24
N ILE A 258 -10.16 23.73 -4.81
CA ILE A 258 -9.57 22.42 -4.61
C ILE A 258 -9.28 22.21 -3.12
N ASP A 259 -9.78 21.09 -2.59
CA ASP A 259 -9.54 20.72 -1.20
C ASP A 259 -8.27 19.90 -1.06
N TYR A 260 -7.13 20.59 -1.07
CA TYR A 260 -5.82 19.96 -0.94
C TYR A 260 -5.66 19.17 0.35
N ASP A 261 -6.31 19.62 1.44
CA ASP A 261 -6.18 18.96 2.73
C ASP A 261 -6.93 17.64 2.74
N LEU A 262 -8.17 17.62 2.28
CA LEU A 262 -8.95 16.38 2.13
C LEU A 262 -8.34 15.46 1.09
N GLN A 263 -7.80 16.03 0.00
CA GLN A 263 -7.13 15.25 -1.05
C GLN A 263 -5.87 14.55 -0.51
N PHE A 264 -5.04 15.27 0.28
CA PHE A 264 -3.85 14.72 0.93
C PHE A 264 -4.23 13.65 1.96
N GLU A 265 -5.23 13.93 2.79
CA GLU A 265 -5.73 12.97 3.78
C GLU A 265 -6.12 11.64 3.11
N LYS A 266 -6.95 11.70 2.07
CA LYS A 266 -7.44 10.50 1.38
C LYS A 266 -6.38 9.77 0.54
N ALA A 267 -5.44 10.52 -0.05
CA ALA A 267 -4.46 9.96 -0.99
C ALA A 267 -3.18 9.46 -0.32
N PHE A 268 -2.83 10.03 0.84
CA PHE A 268 -1.56 9.76 1.52
C PHE A 268 -1.71 9.37 3.00
N VAL A 269 -2.39 10.20 3.81
CA VAL A 269 -2.42 9.99 5.27
C VAL A 269 -3.22 8.75 5.66
N GLU A 270 -4.46 8.59 5.19
CA GLU A 270 -5.27 7.41 5.51
C GLU A 270 -4.61 6.07 5.10
N PRO A 271 -4.05 5.94 3.86
CA PRO A 271 -3.27 4.76 3.49
C PRO A 271 -2.06 4.49 4.39
N LEU A 272 -1.34 5.54 4.78
CA LEU A 272 -0.16 5.42 5.62
C LEU A 272 -0.54 5.09 7.07
N LYS A 273 -1.60 5.70 7.60
CA LYS A 273 -2.12 5.44 8.94
C LYS A 273 -2.41 3.96 9.15
N ALA A 274 -3.05 3.30 8.19
CA ALA A 274 -3.33 1.86 8.29
C ALA A 274 -2.06 1.00 8.44
N ILE A 275 -0.90 1.50 7.99
CA ILE A 275 0.39 0.82 8.13
C ILE A 275 1.03 1.18 9.47
N LEU A 276 0.99 2.46 9.87
CA LEU A 276 1.51 2.94 11.14
C LEU A 276 0.78 2.28 12.32
N ASP A 277 -0.55 2.20 12.25
CA ASP A 277 -1.37 1.54 13.28
C ASP A 277 -0.94 0.07 13.50
N ALA A 278 -0.52 -0.64 12.44
CA ALA A 278 -0.04 -2.02 12.54
C ALA A 278 1.26 -2.19 13.35
N ILE A 279 2.04 -1.11 13.50
CA ILE A 279 3.28 -1.08 14.30
C ILE A 279 3.16 -0.22 15.56
N GLY A 280 1.96 0.29 15.86
CA GLY A 280 1.68 1.10 17.04
C GLY A 280 2.19 2.55 16.95
N TRP A 281 2.43 3.06 15.73
CA TRP A 281 2.87 4.43 15.49
C TRP A 281 1.71 5.35 15.09
N SER A 282 1.85 6.65 15.37
CA SER A 282 0.86 7.68 15.06
C SER A 282 1.22 8.46 13.79
N VAL A 283 0.23 9.09 13.17
CA VAL A 283 0.41 10.05 12.06
C VAL A 283 0.62 11.49 12.53
N GLU A 284 0.40 11.76 13.83
CA GLU A 284 0.48 13.09 14.45
C GLU A 284 1.24 13.00 15.78
N LYS A 285 1.97 14.06 16.13
CA LYS A 285 2.60 14.15 17.45
C LYS A 285 1.52 14.13 18.53
N THR A 286 1.47 13.07 19.30
CA THR A 286 0.65 13.05 20.52
C THR A 286 1.23 14.07 21.49
N ALA A 287 0.42 15.06 21.91
CA ALA A 287 0.79 15.94 23.00
C ALA A 287 0.89 15.09 24.27
N ASN A 288 2.11 14.69 24.63
CA ASN A 288 2.36 14.06 25.92
C ASN A 288 2.17 15.13 27.00
N LEU A 289 1.39 14.80 28.03
CA LEU A 289 1.24 15.67 29.22
C LEU A 289 2.59 16.05 29.83
N GLU A 290 3.61 15.22 29.65
CA GLU A 290 4.99 15.52 30.07
C GLU A 290 5.60 16.74 29.39
N SER A 291 5.19 17.08 28.14
CA SER A 291 5.65 18.28 27.44
C SER A 291 5.06 19.59 27.98
N PHE A 292 4.08 19.51 28.89
CA PHE A 292 3.50 20.68 29.57
C PHE A 292 4.21 21.01 30.90
N PHE A 293 5.12 20.15 31.33
CA PHE A 293 5.82 20.30 32.64
C PHE A 293 7.34 20.60 32.51
N ILE A 294 7.81 20.93 31.30
CA ILE A 294 9.20 21.36 31.05
C ILE A 294 9.25 22.87 30.79
#